data_b7fe4d7938558fba19dc6925576ea8f1
#
_entry.id   b7fe4d7938558fba19dc6925576ea8f1
#
_cell.length_a   1.000
_cell.length_b   1.000
_cell.length_c   1.000
_cell.angle_alpha   90.00
_cell.angle_beta   90.00
_cell.angle_gamma   90.00
#
_symmetry.space_group_name_H-M   'P 1'
#
loop_
_entity.id
_entity.type
_entity.pdbx_description
1 polymer ?
#
loop_
_entity_poly.entity_id
_entity_poly.type
_entity_poly.pdbx_seq_one_letter_code
_entity_poly.pdbx_strand_id
1 'polypeptide(L)'
;GVLLQKHFVILHLLVEFASEEVSNINLNNVILFLSEPLDETSSDSYKMELETIRIAFSDVSKDNVILIKFHPRENVFKQKEILKIFSNLGFNYRVISQTINVPVEYYLQLLNFKDIYTFLCSTSFYNGYIYKKTRIHTLLPLYYKNKKKSGSPYIGEIEKIMADQRIMNLFVNIK
;
A
#
# COMPACT_ATOMS: atom_id res chain seq x y z
N GLY A 1 36.33 -5.44 0.76
CA GLY A 1 36.19 -4.88 2.11
C GLY A 1 35.42 -3.59 2.17
N VAL A 2 35.85 -2.55 1.43
CA VAL A 2 35.27 -1.18 1.56
C VAL A 2 33.82 -1.06 1.03
N LEU A 3 33.48 -1.78 -0.02
CA LEU A 3 32.11 -1.77 -0.59
C LEU A 3 31.08 -2.41 0.36
N LEU A 4 31.46 -3.52 0.98
CA LEU A 4 30.60 -4.21 1.97
C LEU A 4 30.36 -3.35 3.21
N GLN A 5 31.38 -2.64 3.70
CA GLN A 5 31.23 -1.73 4.85
C GLN A 5 30.28 -0.56 4.54
N LYS A 6 30.37 0.03 3.34
CA LYS A 6 29.45 1.12 2.93
C LYS A 6 28.00 0.66 2.84
N HIS A 7 27.76 -0.53 2.33
CA HIS A 7 26.41 -1.10 2.28
C HIS A 7 25.82 -1.35 3.68
N PHE A 8 26.65 -1.84 4.61
CA PHE A 8 26.23 -2.06 6.00
C PHE A 8 25.86 -0.75 6.71
N VAL A 9 26.64 0.31 6.50
CA VAL A 9 26.36 1.63 7.10
C VAL A 9 25.06 2.22 6.55
N ILE A 10 24.84 2.16 5.24
CA ILE A 10 23.60 2.64 4.61
C ILE A 10 22.38 1.85 5.12
N LEU A 11 22.50 0.53 5.22
CA LEU A 11 21.46 -0.35 5.71
C LEU A 11 21.08 0.02 7.16
N HIS A 12 22.07 0.22 8.00
CA HIS A 12 21.88 0.59 9.41
C HIS A 12 21.15 1.93 9.54
N LEU A 13 21.59 2.95 8.79
CA LEU A 13 20.94 4.26 8.78
C LEU A 13 19.48 4.20 8.30
N LEU A 14 19.17 3.39 7.28
CA LEU A 14 17.81 3.21 6.80
C LEU A 14 16.90 2.55 7.84
N VAL A 15 17.43 1.56 8.56
CA VAL A 15 16.71 0.88 9.65
C VAL A 15 16.48 1.84 10.83
N GLU A 16 17.48 2.62 11.22
CA GLU A 16 17.34 3.62 12.28
C GLU A 16 16.28 4.67 11.91
N PHE A 17 16.34 5.22 10.70
CA PHE A 17 15.37 6.19 10.22
C PHE A 17 13.94 5.63 10.23
N ALA A 18 13.73 4.43 9.68
CA ALA A 18 12.43 3.78 9.70
C ALA A 18 11.93 3.52 11.13
N SER A 19 12.84 3.17 12.06
CA SER A 19 12.50 2.96 13.47
C SER A 19 12.05 4.25 14.15
N GLU A 20 12.70 5.38 13.88
CA GLU A 20 12.31 6.68 14.43
C GLU A 20 10.93 7.12 13.94
N GLU A 21 10.62 6.94 12.64
CA GLU A 21 9.32 7.29 12.08
C GLU A 21 8.14 6.56 12.75
N VAL A 22 8.38 5.34 13.22
CA VAL A 22 7.31 4.48 13.77
C VAL A 22 7.38 4.30 15.28
N SER A 23 8.41 4.84 15.95
CA SER A 23 8.69 4.64 17.39
C SER A 23 7.52 4.98 18.32
N ASN A 24 6.65 5.91 17.91
CA ASN A 24 5.52 6.39 18.71
C ASN A 24 4.17 5.80 18.24
N ILE A 25 4.16 4.74 17.45
CA ILE A 25 2.94 4.12 16.94
C ILE A 25 2.61 2.89 17.79
N ASN A 26 1.40 2.86 18.36
CA ASN A 26 0.88 1.63 18.95
C ASN A 26 0.52 0.64 17.84
N LEU A 27 1.34 -0.41 17.67
CA LEU A 27 1.28 -1.34 16.54
C LEU A 27 0.11 -2.34 16.59
N ASN A 28 -0.61 -2.44 17.71
CA ASN A 28 -1.63 -3.46 17.87
C ASN A 28 -2.82 -3.31 16.90
N ASN A 29 -3.07 -2.07 16.43
CA ASN A 29 -4.19 -1.75 15.56
C ASN A 29 -3.73 -0.92 14.35
N VAL A 30 -2.59 -1.28 13.74
CA VAL A 30 -2.07 -0.55 12.57
C VAL A 30 -2.33 -1.35 11.30
N ILE A 31 -2.93 -0.68 10.33
CA ILE A 31 -3.07 -1.14 8.96
C ILE A 31 -2.07 -0.37 8.10
N LEU A 32 -1.26 -1.07 7.32
CA LEU A 32 -0.41 -0.45 6.31
C LEU A 32 -1.18 -0.32 5.00
N PHE A 33 -1.29 0.89 4.49
CA PHE A 33 -1.79 1.16 3.14
C PHE A 33 -0.63 1.55 2.23
N LEU A 34 -0.41 0.75 1.19
CA LEU A 34 0.57 1.00 0.14
C LEU A 34 -0.14 1.55 -1.08
N SER A 35 0.06 2.82 -1.36
CA SER A 35 -0.52 3.48 -2.53
C SER A 35 0.38 3.28 -3.76
N GLU A 36 -0.25 3.15 -4.92
CA GLU A 36 0.42 2.90 -6.20
C GLU A 36 -0.16 3.78 -7.31
N PRO A 37 0.68 4.26 -8.24
CA PRO A 37 0.23 4.97 -9.43
C PRO A 37 -0.22 3.96 -10.49
N LEU A 38 -1.47 3.48 -10.44
CA LEU A 38 -1.98 2.49 -11.42
C LEU A 38 -2.22 3.12 -12.79
N ASP A 39 -2.87 4.28 -12.81
CA ASP A 39 -3.19 5.00 -14.04
C ASP A 39 -3.26 6.49 -13.77
N GLU A 40 -2.18 7.19 -14.09
CA GLU A 40 -2.08 8.64 -13.93
C GLU A 40 -2.26 9.41 -15.26
N THR A 41 -2.71 8.71 -16.32
CA THR A 41 -2.82 9.30 -17.66
C THR A 41 -3.97 10.30 -17.78
N SER A 42 -4.97 10.20 -16.91
CA SER A 42 -6.09 11.16 -16.88
C SER A 42 -6.63 11.38 -15.46
N SER A 43 -7.25 12.54 -15.25
CA SER A 43 -7.93 12.85 -13.97
C SER A 43 -9.06 11.88 -13.64
N ASP A 44 -9.64 11.20 -14.62
CA ASP A 44 -10.74 10.26 -14.41
C ASP A 44 -10.24 8.89 -13.99
N SER A 45 -9.03 8.52 -14.37
CA SER A 45 -8.41 7.25 -13.99
C SER A 45 -8.17 7.17 -12.49
N TYR A 46 -7.59 8.18 -11.88
CA TYR A 46 -7.34 8.15 -10.45
C TYR A 46 -8.63 8.30 -9.62
N LYS A 47 -9.71 8.88 -10.15
CA LYS A 47 -11.02 8.91 -9.45
C LYS A 47 -11.53 7.51 -9.12
N MET A 48 -11.33 6.54 -10.01
CA MET A 48 -11.70 5.15 -9.75
C MET A 48 -10.84 4.50 -8.67
N GLU A 49 -9.56 4.83 -8.62
CA GLU A 49 -8.68 4.38 -7.53
C GLU A 49 -9.16 4.96 -6.19
N LEU A 50 -9.45 6.27 -6.13
CA LEU A 50 -9.98 6.94 -4.95
C LEU A 50 -11.29 6.33 -4.47
N GLU A 51 -12.23 6.07 -5.39
CA GLU A 51 -13.50 5.43 -5.06
C GLU A 51 -13.31 4.00 -4.55
N THR A 52 -12.38 3.27 -5.15
CA THR A 52 -12.01 1.91 -4.70
C THR A 52 -11.46 1.93 -3.27
N ILE A 53 -10.55 2.87 -2.97
CA ILE A 53 -10.02 3.05 -1.61
C ILE A 53 -11.17 3.38 -0.64
N ARG A 54 -12.05 4.32 -0.99
CA ARG A 54 -13.19 4.72 -0.17
C ARG A 54 -14.08 3.53 0.17
N ILE A 55 -14.44 2.71 -0.82
CA ILE A 55 -15.28 1.53 -0.61
C ILE A 55 -14.55 0.50 0.26
N ALA A 56 -13.29 0.19 -0.07
CA ALA A 56 -12.54 -0.84 0.66
C ALA A 56 -12.36 -0.53 2.14
N PHE A 57 -12.26 0.75 2.51
CA PHE A 57 -12.09 1.17 3.89
C PHE A 57 -13.38 1.56 4.60
N SER A 58 -14.54 1.56 3.92
CA SER A 58 -15.83 1.90 4.54
C SER A 58 -16.18 1.00 5.72
N ASP A 59 -15.92 -0.30 5.60
CA ASP A 59 -16.26 -1.33 6.58
C ASP A 59 -15.10 -1.68 7.54
N VAL A 60 -13.95 -1.02 7.38
CA VAL A 60 -12.80 -1.22 8.29
C VAL A 60 -13.07 -0.48 9.59
N SER A 61 -12.78 -1.14 10.75
CA SER A 61 -12.93 -0.52 12.07
C SER A 61 -12.09 0.74 12.21
N LYS A 62 -12.71 1.80 12.74
CA LYS A 62 -12.07 3.13 12.94
C LYS A 62 -11.10 3.16 14.12
N ASP A 63 -11.05 2.09 14.93
CA ASP A 63 -10.05 1.91 15.97
C ASP A 63 -8.65 1.64 15.40
N ASN A 64 -8.57 1.30 14.10
CA ASN A 64 -7.30 1.14 13.42
C ASN A 64 -6.69 2.48 13.04
N VAL A 65 -5.37 2.56 13.18
CA VAL A 65 -4.56 3.64 12.63
C VAL A 65 -4.08 3.24 11.23
N ILE A 66 -4.26 4.10 10.25
CA ILE A 66 -3.78 3.86 8.89
C ILE A 66 -2.39 4.45 8.75
N LEU A 67 -1.39 3.60 8.55
CA LEU A 67 -0.05 4.03 8.16
C LEU A 67 0.03 4.02 6.64
N ILE A 68 0.27 5.18 6.04
CA ILE A 68 0.22 5.37 4.59
C ILE A 68 1.63 5.51 4.04
N LYS A 69 1.99 4.68 3.07
CA LYS A 69 3.20 4.87 2.27
C LYS A 69 2.80 5.09 0.82
N PHE A 70 3.06 6.32 0.36
CA PHE A 70 2.87 6.67 -1.03
C PHE A 70 4.02 6.14 -1.90
N HIS A 71 3.71 5.77 -3.13
CA HIS A 71 4.73 5.47 -4.11
C HIS A 71 5.51 6.75 -4.48
N PRO A 72 6.85 6.70 -4.67
CA PRO A 72 7.65 7.90 -4.95
C PRO A 72 7.21 8.69 -6.18
N ARG A 73 6.59 8.04 -7.16
CA ARG A 73 6.08 8.67 -8.39
C ARG A 73 4.62 9.09 -8.31
N GLU A 74 3.97 8.93 -7.17
CA GLU A 74 2.55 9.22 -7.05
C GLU A 74 2.27 10.71 -7.08
N ASN A 75 1.26 11.10 -7.85
CA ASN A 75 0.84 12.48 -8.00
C ASN A 75 0.42 13.10 -6.66
N VAL A 76 0.97 14.28 -6.35
CA VAL A 76 0.72 14.99 -5.07
C VAL A 76 -0.76 15.35 -4.89
N PHE A 77 -1.49 15.65 -5.96
CA PHE A 77 -2.93 15.94 -5.87
C PHE A 77 -3.70 14.67 -5.47
N LYS A 78 -3.35 13.52 -6.05
CA LYS A 78 -3.94 12.23 -5.69
C LYS A 78 -3.64 11.87 -4.23
N GLN A 79 -2.39 12.08 -3.77
CA GLN A 79 -2.03 11.89 -2.36
C GLN A 79 -2.96 12.69 -1.43
N LYS A 80 -3.19 13.98 -1.72
CA LYS A 80 -4.10 14.84 -0.94
C LYS A 80 -5.54 14.30 -0.91
N GLU A 81 -6.04 13.82 -2.04
CA GLU A 81 -7.40 13.25 -2.10
C GLU A 81 -7.49 11.93 -1.30
N ILE A 82 -6.46 11.08 -1.33
CA ILE A 82 -6.40 9.88 -0.48
C ILE A 82 -6.46 10.26 1.00
N LEU A 83 -5.69 11.27 1.44
CA LEU A 83 -5.73 11.74 2.83
C LEU A 83 -7.11 12.27 3.22
N LYS A 84 -7.79 12.99 2.32
CA LYS A 84 -9.18 13.42 2.54
C LYS A 84 -10.14 12.25 2.72
N ILE A 85 -9.96 11.16 1.94
CA ILE A 85 -10.79 9.96 2.09
C ILE A 85 -10.64 9.40 3.51
N PHE A 86 -9.42 9.18 3.99
CA PHE A 86 -9.19 8.65 5.34
C PHE A 86 -9.72 9.57 6.43
N SER A 87 -9.53 10.89 6.28
CA SER A 87 -10.10 11.89 7.18
C SER A 87 -11.62 11.86 7.21
N ASN A 88 -12.27 11.84 6.03
CA ASN A 88 -13.74 11.81 5.90
C ASN A 88 -14.35 10.50 6.42
N LEU A 89 -13.61 9.39 6.33
CA LEU A 89 -14.01 8.10 6.90
C LEU A 89 -13.79 8.04 8.43
N GLY A 90 -13.18 9.05 9.04
CA GLY A 90 -12.95 9.14 10.47
C GLY A 90 -11.74 8.32 10.97
N PHE A 91 -10.78 7.99 10.11
CA PHE A 91 -9.56 7.31 10.53
C PHE A 91 -8.53 8.27 11.10
N ASN A 92 -7.83 7.83 12.15
CA ASN A 92 -6.51 8.34 12.46
C ASN A 92 -5.51 7.79 11.45
N TYR A 93 -4.68 8.64 10.86
CA TYR A 93 -3.68 8.21 9.91
C TYR A 93 -2.36 8.92 10.09
N ARG A 94 -1.29 8.29 9.63
CA ARG A 94 0.05 8.88 9.50
C ARG A 94 0.61 8.55 8.13
N VAL A 95 1.38 9.50 7.59
CA VAL A 95 2.10 9.32 6.32
C VAL A 95 3.55 9.03 6.62
N ILE A 96 4.08 7.94 6.07
CA ILE A 96 5.53 7.65 6.09
C ILE A 96 6.21 8.71 5.22
N SER A 97 7.24 9.35 5.77
CA SER A 97 7.99 10.40 5.08
C SER A 97 8.56 9.91 3.75
N GLN A 98 8.52 10.78 2.75
CA GLN A 98 9.14 10.56 1.44
C GLN A 98 10.50 11.25 1.31
N THR A 99 10.94 11.96 2.35
CA THR A 99 12.20 12.72 2.34
C THR A 99 13.40 11.79 2.12
N ILE A 100 13.36 10.61 2.76
CA ILE A 100 14.27 9.50 2.49
C ILE A 100 13.40 8.36 1.97
N ASN A 101 13.61 7.97 0.72
CA ASN A 101 12.81 6.90 0.12
C ASN A 101 13.25 5.52 0.66
N VAL A 102 12.90 5.24 1.91
CA VAL A 102 13.15 3.94 2.55
C VAL A 102 12.22 2.90 1.90
N PRO A 103 12.75 1.79 1.36
CA PRO A 103 11.91 0.70 0.86
C PRO A 103 10.95 0.18 1.94
N VAL A 104 9.74 -0.17 1.54
CA VAL A 104 8.70 -0.63 2.48
C VAL A 104 9.10 -1.90 3.22
N GLU A 105 9.96 -2.71 2.64
CA GLU A 105 10.49 -3.94 3.21
C GLU A 105 11.16 -3.72 4.58
N TYR A 106 11.78 -2.56 4.81
CA TYR A 106 12.38 -2.22 6.11
C TYR A 106 11.29 -2.00 7.17
N TYR A 107 10.20 -1.32 6.82
CA TYR A 107 9.07 -1.15 7.74
C TYR A 107 8.41 -2.49 8.06
N LEU A 108 8.31 -3.39 7.08
CA LEU A 108 7.77 -4.74 7.29
C LEU A 108 8.65 -5.60 8.20
N GLN A 109 9.96 -5.39 8.20
CA GLN A 109 10.88 -6.08 9.11
C GLN A 109 10.78 -5.57 10.54
N LEU A 110 10.55 -4.27 10.71
CA LEU A 110 10.49 -3.62 12.01
C LEU A 110 9.11 -3.76 12.67
N LEU A 111 8.06 -3.85 11.86
CA LEU A 111 6.68 -3.79 12.32
C LEU A 111 5.92 -5.04 11.92
N ASN A 112 5.23 -5.63 12.89
CA ASN A 112 4.33 -6.76 12.65
C ASN A 112 2.95 -6.24 12.27
N PHE A 113 2.78 -5.83 11.01
CA PHE A 113 1.45 -5.48 10.52
C PHE A 113 0.54 -6.71 10.47
N LYS A 114 -0.67 -6.54 10.96
CA LYS A 114 -1.71 -7.56 10.83
C LYS A 114 -2.29 -7.57 9.43
N ASP A 115 -2.55 -6.40 8.88
CA ASP A 115 -3.19 -6.19 7.59
C ASP A 115 -2.41 -5.16 6.75
N ILE A 116 -2.22 -5.48 5.48
CA ILE A 116 -1.68 -4.59 4.46
C ILE A 116 -2.73 -4.46 3.37
N TYR A 117 -3.04 -3.24 2.96
CA TYR A 117 -3.93 -2.94 1.84
C TYR A 117 -3.12 -2.34 0.69
N THR A 118 -3.30 -2.86 -0.51
CA THR A 118 -2.60 -2.42 -1.73
C THR A 118 -3.38 -2.82 -2.97
N PHE A 119 -3.07 -2.24 -4.13
CA PHE A 119 -3.61 -2.74 -5.40
C PHE A 119 -2.80 -3.94 -5.88
N LEU A 120 -1.53 -3.73 -6.24
CA LEU A 120 -0.63 -4.77 -6.71
C LEU A 120 0.83 -4.41 -6.43
N CYS A 121 1.23 -4.31 -5.17
CA CYS A 121 2.60 -3.98 -4.83
C CYS A 121 3.54 -5.17 -5.01
N SER A 122 4.73 -4.93 -5.57
CA SER A 122 5.79 -5.95 -5.69
C SER A 122 6.16 -6.56 -4.32
N THR A 123 6.05 -5.79 -3.26
CA THR A 123 6.21 -6.24 -1.86
C THR A 123 5.28 -7.39 -1.51
N SER A 124 4.11 -7.48 -2.16
CA SER A 124 3.17 -8.59 -1.98
C SER A 124 3.78 -9.94 -2.35
N PHE A 125 4.66 -9.96 -3.35
CA PHE A 125 5.34 -11.18 -3.79
C PHE A 125 6.39 -11.65 -2.77
N TYR A 126 7.04 -10.73 -2.07
CA TYR A 126 8.02 -11.06 -1.03
C TYR A 126 7.36 -11.54 0.26
N ASN A 127 6.12 -11.13 0.52
CA ASN A 127 5.44 -11.43 1.76
C ASN A 127 5.15 -12.93 1.95
N GLY A 128 4.84 -13.65 0.88
CA GLY A 128 4.63 -15.10 0.93
C GLY A 128 5.88 -15.89 1.39
N TYR A 129 7.06 -15.33 1.16
CA TYR A 129 8.33 -15.92 1.55
C TYR A 129 8.81 -15.48 2.93
N ILE A 130 8.56 -14.22 3.33
CA ILE A 130 9.22 -13.61 4.48
C ILE A 130 8.25 -13.41 5.66
N TYR A 131 6.96 -13.09 5.42
CA TYR A 131 6.04 -12.61 6.45
C TYR A 131 4.73 -13.42 6.54
N LYS A 132 4.83 -14.70 6.85
CA LYS A 132 3.70 -15.66 6.90
C LYS A 132 2.51 -15.27 7.80
N LYS A 133 2.59 -14.19 8.58
CA LYS A 133 1.56 -13.78 9.53
C LYS A 133 0.73 -12.54 9.08
N THR A 134 1.18 -11.82 8.08
CA THR A 134 0.52 -10.60 7.62
C THR A 134 -0.48 -10.94 6.52
N ARG A 135 -1.72 -10.48 6.65
CA ARG A 135 -2.74 -10.60 5.60
C ARG A 135 -2.56 -9.46 4.61
N ILE A 136 -2.46 -9.78 3.32
CA ILE A 136 -2.42 -8.78 2.26
C ILE A 136 -3.77 -8.76 1.57
N HIS A 137 -4.41 -7.60 1.60
CA HIS A 137 -5.68 -7.33 0.95
C HIS A 137 -5.43 -6.61 -0.37
N THR A 138 -5.75 -7.25 -1.50
CA THR A 138 -5.69 -6.55 -2.78
C THR A 138 -6.97 -5.81 -3.08
N LEU A 139 -6.84 -4.54 -3.48
CA LEU A 139 -7.93 -3.70 -3.96
C LEU A 139 -8.23 -3.93 -5.45
N LEU A 140 -7.39 -4.72 -6.13
CA LEU A 140 -7.45 -4.90 -7.59
C LEU A 140 -8.79 -5.44 -8.10
N PRO A 141 -9.44 -6.45 -7.46
CA PRO A 141 -10.73 -6.96 -7.92
C PRO A 141 -11.83 -5.88 -7.84
N LEU A 142 -11.84 -5.09 -6.79
CA LEU A 142 -12.80 -4.01 -6.61
C LEU A 142 -12.57 -2.88 -7.63
N TYR A 143 -11.31 -2.51 -7.85
CA TYR A 143 -10.91 -1.56 -8.87
C TYR A 143 -11.33 -2.02 -10.27
N TYR A 144 -11.06 -3.29 -10.62
CA TYR A 144 -11.46 -3.90 -11.87
C TYR A 144 -12.97 -3.83 -12.09
N LYS A 145 -13.76 -4.21 -11.09
CA LYS A 145 -15.22 -4.15 -11.13
C LYS A 145 -15.73 -2.72 -11.44
N ASN A 146 -15.11 -1.72 -10.84
CA ASN A 146 -15.44 -0.32 -11.08
C ASN A 146 -15.00 0.14 -12.47
N LYS A 147 -13.79 -0.25 -12.90
CA LYS A 147 -13.22 0.11 -14.20
C LYS A 147 -13.96 -0.55 -15.37
N LYS A 148 -14.42 -1.77 -15.22
CA LYS A 148 -15.22 -2.49 -16.25
C LYS A 148 -16.51 -1.76 -16.57
N LYS A 149 -17.15 -1.15 -15.57
CA LYS A 149 -18.36 -0.34 -15.76
C LYS A 149 -18.13 0.93 -16.58
N SER A 150 -16.90 1.45 -16.60
CA SER A 150 -16.52 2.67 -17.30
C SER A 150 -16.06 2.48 -18.75
N GLY A 151 -15.88 1.22 -19.22
CA GLY A 151 -15.44 0.92 -20.60
C GLY A 151 -13.95 1.24 -20.89
N SER A 152 -13.09 1.29 -19.88
CA SER A 152 -11.67 1.65 -20.04
C SER A 152 -10.86 0.60 -20.83
N PRO A 153 -9.92 1.02 -21.72
CA PRO A 153 -9.12 0.11 -22.56
C PRO A 153 -8.09 -0.74 -21.82
N TYR A 154 -7.68 -0.36 -20.60
CA TYR A 154 -6.65 -1.07 -19.81
C TYR A 154 -7.15 -2.29 -19.03
N ILE A 155 -8.39 -2.72 -19.26
CA ILE A 155 -9.01 -3.85 -18.55
C ILE A 155 -8.26 -5.15 -18.79
N GLY A 156 -7.76 -5.39 -20.00
CA GLY A 156 -7.16 -6.66 -20.39
C GLY A 156 -5.89 -7.07 -19.63
N GLU A 157 -5.07 -6.11 -19.17
CA GLU A 157 -3.89 -6.39 -18.34
C GLU A 157 -4.29 -6.79 -16.93
N ILE A 158 -5.25 -6.10 -16.36
CA ILE A 158 -5.79 -6.41 -15.03
C ILE A 158 -6.44 -7.80 -15.05
N GLU A 159 -7.18 -8.14 -16.10
CA GLU A 159 -7.78 -9.48 -16.27
C GLU A 159 -6.73 -10.60 -16.30
N LYS A 160 -5.61 -10.39 -16.98
CA LYS A 160 -4.51 -11.37 -17.01
C LYS A 160 -3.93 -11.60 -15.61
N ILE A 161 -3.72 -10.52 -14.84
CA ILE A 161 -3.21 -10.61 -13.48
C ILE A 161 -4.21 -11.34 -12.58
N MET A 162 -5.49 -10.98 -12.65
CA MET A 162 -6.54 -11.62 -11.86
C MET A 162 -6.81 -13.08 -12.23
N ALA A 163 -6.52 -13.47 -13.45
CA ALA A 163 -6.63 -14.86 -13.91
C ALA A 163 -5.45 -15.73 -13.41
N ASP A 164 -4.32 -15.14 -13.04
CA ASP A 164 -3.19 -15.91 -12.52
C ASP A 164 -3.41 -16.29 -11.06
N GLN A 165 -3.83 -17.54 -10.84
CA GLN A 165 -4.10 -18.08 -9.50
C GLN A 165 -2.86 -18.02 -8.57
N ARG A 166 -1.64 -18.08 -9.10
CA ARG A 166 -0.40 -17.97 -8.31
C ARG A 166 -0.28 -16.61 -7.68
N ILE A 167 -0.68 -15.57 -8.45
CA ILE A 167 -0.70 -14.19 -7.96
C ILE A 167 -1.85 -14.00 -6.97
N MET A 168 -3.06 -14.40 -7.36
CA MET A 168 -4.26 -14.14 -6.54
C MET A 168 -4.28 -14.90 -5.23
N ASN A 169 -3.63 -16.06 -5.14
CA ASN A 169 -3.51 -16.81 -3.89
C ASN A 169 -2.62 -16.14 -2.83
N LEU A 170 -1.85 -15.11 -3.21
CA LEU A 170 -1.06 -14.31 -2.26
C LEU A 170 -1.91 -13.32 -1.47
N PHE A 171 -3.14 -13.08 -1.89
CA PHE A 171 -3.99 -12.03 -1.36
C PHE A 171 -5.26 -12.57 -0.68
N VAL A 172 -5.70 -11.83 0.31
CA VAL A 172 -7.07 -11.92 0.80
C VAL A 172 -7.94 -11.02 -0.09
N ASN A 173 -8.91 -11.60 -0.78
CA ASN A 173 -9.79 -10.82 -1.65
C ASN A 173 -10.76 -9.99 -0.82
N ILE A 174 -10.82 -8.69 -1.12
CA ILE A 174 -11.86 -7.79 -0.61
C ILE A 174 -13.12 -8.04 -1.45
N LYS A 175 -14.21 -8.39 -0.79
CA LYS A 175 -15.52 -8.68 -1.43
C LYS A 175 -16.24 -7.41 -1.84
#